data_9de8da7bf1b895b7ea219b9fd462aa1c
#
_entry.id   9de8da7bf1b895b7ea219b9fd462aa1c
#
_cell.length_a   1.000
_cell.length_b   1.000
_cell.length_c   1.000
_cell.angle_alpha   90.00
_cell.angle_beta   90.00
_cell.angle_gamma   90.00
#
_symmetry.space_group_name_H-M   'P 1'
#
loop_
_entity.id
_entity.type
_entity.pdbx_description
1 polymer ?
#
loop_
_entity_poly.entity_id
_entity_poly.type
_entity_poly.pdbx_seq_one_letter_code
_entity_poly.pdbx_strand_id
1 'polypeptide(L)'
;MEATAPKQRINALFGKYKYPILVALVGLGLMLLPSEQEPTEPTEPPRTVESSLEDKLEALLGQIEGAGQVSVLLTEKEGSQTLYQTDSQTDADESGSRRTDDTVLIEDENRTESGLVRQTLGPVYRGAVILCQGADDPTVKLAVVEAVRCVTGLGADQISVQKM
;
A
#
# COMPACT_ATOMS: atom_id res chain seq x y z
N MET A 1 9.76 -72.46 28.70
CA MET A 1 8.66 -71.49 28.32
C MET A 1 9.32 -70.33 27.60
N GLU A 2 9.41 -70.47 26.31
CA GLU A 2 10.14 -69.49 25.44
C GLU A 2 9.20 -68.42 24.93
N ALA A 3 9.53 -67.19 25.24
CA ALA A 3 8.86 -66.03 24.68
C ALA A 3 9.41 -65.74 23.28
N THR A 4 8.73 -66.24 22.24
CA THR A 4 9.10 -66.03 20.85
C THR A 4 8.78 -64.58 20.42
N ALA A 5 9.85 -63.89 20.05
CA ALA A 5 9.88 -62.48 19.71
C ALA A 5 8.99 -62.08 18.50
N PRO A 6 8.36 -60.90 18.53
CA PRO A 6 7.45 -60.44 17.45
C PRO A 6 8.15 -59.85 16.23
N LYS A 7 9.51 -59.97 16.10
CA LYS A 7 10.29 -59.37 15.02
C LYS A 7 10.06 -59.92 13.61
N GLN A 8 9.58 -61.15 13.47
CA GLN A 8 9.40 -61.79 12.13
C GLN A 8 8.12 -61.36 11.39
N ARG A 9 7.13 -60.82 12.05
CA ARG A 9 5.87 -60.39 11.39
C ARG A 9 5.99 -58.99 10.78
N ILE A 10 6.90 -58.18 11.23
CA ILE A 10 7.10 -56.81 10.75
C ILE A 10 7.73 -56.82 9.37
N ASN A 11 8.70 -57.72 9.10
CA ASN A 11 9.40 -57.75 7.80
C ASN A 11 8.50 -58.25 6.64
N ALA A 12 7.48 -59.09 6.89
CA ALA A 12 6.56 -59.55 5.86
C ALA A 12 5.55 -58.47 5.43
N LEU A 13 5.18 -57.55 6.34
CA LEU A 13 4.31 -56.42 6.08
C LEU A 13 5.07 -55.30 5.31
N PHE A 14 6.36 -55.10 5.57
CA PHE A 14 7.17 -54.15 4.86
C PHE A 14 7.34 -54.46 3.37
N GLY A 15 7.36 -55.72 2.98
CA GLY A 15 7.50 -56.14 1.58
C GLY A 15 6.33 -55.72 0.68
N LYS A 16 5.10 -55.75 1.21
CA LYS A 16 3.86 -55.49 0.46
C LYS A 16 3.41 -54.01 0.53
N TYR A 17 3.76 -53.32 1.61
CA TYR A 17 3.33 -51.93 1.87
C TYR A 17 4.45 -50.91 1.81
N LYS A 18 5.63 -51.24 1.25
CA LYS A 18 6.76 -50.34 1.14
C LYS A 18 6.43 -49.04 0.38
N TYR A 19 5.61 -49.13 -0.68
CA TYR A 19 5.22 -47.94 -1.45
C TYR A 19 4.22 -47.06 -0.71
N PRO A 20 3.08 -47.57 -0.15
CA PRO A 20 2.18 -46.71 0.59
C PRO A 20 2.79 -46.14 1.87
N ILE A 21 3.68 -46.91 2.55
CA ILE A 21 4.41 -46.38 3.74
C ILE A 21 5.38 -45.25 3.33
N LEU A 22 6.06 -45.40 2.21
CA LEU A 22 6.96 -44.35 1.69
C LEU A 22 6.19 -43.07 1.34
N VAL A 23 5.04 -43.20 0.69
CA VAL A 23 4.16 -42.08 0.36
C VAL A 23 3.63 -41.41 1.62
N ALA A 24 3.21 -42.19 2.62
CA ALA A 24 2.74 -41.67 3.89
C ALA A 24 3.86 -40.93 4.66
N LEU A 25 5.08 -41.44 4.59
CA LEU A 25 6.25 -40.83 5.25
C LEU A 25 6.67 -39.52 4.57
N VAL A 26 6.61 -39.48 3.22
CA VAL A 26 6.81 -38.25 2.45
C VAL A 26 5.72 -37.21 2.75
N GLY A 27 4.45 -37.65 2.81
CA GLY A 27 3.34 -36.76 3.14
C GLY A 27 3.45 -36.19 4.57
N LEU A 28 3.84 -37.02 5.52
CA LEU A 28 4.10 -36.58 6.90
C LEU A 28 5.32 -35.65 6.99
N GLY A 29 6.36 -35.92 6.20
CA GLY A 29 7.54 -35.06 6.09
C GLY A 29 7.21 -33.68 5.51
N LEU A 30 6.34 -33.61 4.50
CA LEU A 30 5.85 -32.35 3.95
C LEU A 30 4.99 -31.56 4.95
N MET A 31 4.28 -32.25 5.85
CA MET A 31 3.47 -31.61 6.88
C MET A 31 4.30 -31.05 8.05
N LEU A 32 5.53 -31.57 8.22
CA LEU A 32 6.50 -31.11 9.22
C LEU A 32 7.41 -29.97 8.71
N LEU A 33 7.38 -29.66 7.37
CA LEU A 33 8.00 -28.43 6.93
C LEU A 33 7.19 -27.28 7.51
N PRO A 34 7.81 -26.39 8.29
CA PRO A 34 7.15 -25.16 8.68
C PRO A 34 6.78 -24.42 7.38
N SER A 35 5.48 -24.35 7.07
CA SER A 35 5.00 -23.35 6.17
C SER A 35 5.32 -22.02 6.83
N GLU A 36 6.35 -21.34 6.38
CA GLU A 36 6.45 -19.91 6.54
C GLU A 36 5.28 -19.33 5.72
N GLN A 37 4.08 -19.47 6.28
CA GLN A 37 3.01 -18.56 5.99
C GLN A 37 3.44 -17.26 6.64
N GLU A 38 4.10 -16.42 5.88
CA GLU A 38 4.04 -15.00 6.15
C GLU A 38 2.56 -14.68 6.43
N PRO A 39 2.26 -14.04 7.57
CA PRO A 39 0.90 -13.57 7.79
C PRO A 39 0.53 -12.78 6.55
N THR A 40 -0.43 -13.30 5.78
CA THR A 40 -1.05 -12.56 4.69
C THR A 40 -1.75 -11.40 5.38
N GLU A 41 -1.02 -10.30 5.57
CA GLU A 41 -1.65 -8.99 5.71
C GLU A 41 -2.66 -8.90 4.56
N PRO A 42 -3.88 -8.39 4.82
CA PRO A 42 -4.85 -8.21 3.76
C PRO A 42 -4.11 -7.53 2.62
N THR A 43 -4.04 -8.23 1.48
CA THR A 43 -3.36 -7.76 0.27
C THR A 43 -4.01 -6.44 -0.09
N GLU A 44 -3.44 -5.35 0.40
CA GLU A 44 -3.63 -4.07 -0.24
C GLU A 44 -3.27 -4.29 -1.71
N PRO A 45 -4.10 -3.83 -2.66
CA PRO A 45 -3.79 -3.97 -4.06
C PRO A 45 -2.35 -3.51 -4.27
N PRO A 46 -1.56 -4.18 -5.14
CA PRO A 46 -0.16 -3.88 -5.30
C PRO A 46 -0.05 -2.37 -5.48
N ARG A 47 0.42 -1.70 -4.45
CA ARG A 47 0.88 -0.33 -4.60
C ARG A 47 1.97 -0.46 -5.65
N THR A 48 1.65 -0.08 -6.86
CA THR A 48 2.66 0.27 -7.84
C THR A 48 3.67 1.05 -7.03
N VAL A 49 4.95 0.66 -7.04
CA VAL A 49 6.02 1.37 -6.35
C VAL A 49 6.23 2.68 -7.12
N GLU A 50 5.18 3.50 -7.13
CA GLU A 50 5.33 4.91 -7.35
C GLU A 50 6.01 5.38 -6.08
N SER A 51 7.31 5.67 -6.19
CA SER A 51 8.05 6.31 -5.13
C SER A 51 7.16 7.39 -4.54
N SER A 52 6.90 7.31 -3.25
CA SER A 52 5.99 8.24 -2.57
C SER A 52 6.46 9.68 -2.85
N LEU A 53 5.58 10.64 -2.74
CA LEU A 53 6.01 12.03 -2.89
C LEU A 53 7.11 12.36 -1.88
N GLU A 54 7.06 11.75 -0.71
CA GLU A 54 8.07 11.86 0.34
C GLU A 54 9.43 11.37 -0.14
N ASP A 55 9.53 10.18 -0.76
CA ASP A 55 10.80 9.66 -1.31
C ASP A 55 11.38 10.58 -2.38
N LYS A 56 10.51 11.13 -3.24
CA LYS A 56 10.93 12.09 -4.28
C LYS A 56 11.43 13.38 -3.67
N LEU A 57 10.75 13.88 -2.64
CA LEU A 57 11.16 15.07 -1.91
C LEU A 57 12.49 14.85 -1.18
N GLU A 58 12.67 13.73 -0.48
CA GLU A 58 13.93 13.40 0.20
C GLU A 58 15.11 13.41 -0.78
N ALA A 59 14.92 12.74 -1.95
CA ALA A 59 15.96 12.71 -2.99
C ALA A 59 16.29 14.10 -3.57
N LEU A 60 15.30 14.95 -3.74
CA LEU A 60 15.50 16.31 -4.26
C LEU A 60 16.10 17.27 -3.22
N LEU A 61 15.57 17.23 -1.99
CA LEU A 61 16.04 18.10 -0.91
C LEU A 61 17.47 17.75 -0.49
N GLY A 62 17.85 16.46 -0.55
CA GLY A 62 19.24 16.04 -0.31
C GLY A 62 20.26 16.57 -1.31
N GLN A 63 19.82 17.10 -2.48
CA GLN A 63 20.69 17.73 -3.48
C GLN A 63 20.95 19.22 -3.20
N ILE A 64 20.23 19.80 -2.24
CA ILE A 64 20.49 21.19 -1.82
C ILE A 64 21.86 21.25 -1.15
N GLU A 65 22.71 22.17 -1.58
CA GLU A 65 24.05 22.38 -1.03
C GLU A 65 23.98 22.64 0.48
N GLY A 66 24.67 21.82 1.25
CA GLY A 66 24.69 21.90 2.71
C GLY A 66 23.52 21.20 3.43
N ALA A 67 22.51 20.68 2.74
CA ALA A 67 21.39 19.98 3.38
C ALA A 67 21.81 18.65 4.01
N GLY A 68 22.67 17.88 3.31
CA GLY A 68 23.07 16.56 3.77
C GLY A 68 21.92 15.54 3.68
N GLN A 69 21.85 14.66 4.66
CA GLN A 69 20.74 13.70 4.72
C GLN A 69 19.44 14.41 5.12
N VAL A 70 18.38 14.09 4.42
CA VAL A 70 17.04 14.66 4.66
C VAL A 70 16.03 13.53 4.78
N SER A 71 15.12 13.63 5.72
CA SER A 71 13.96 12.78 5.85
C SER A 71 12.69 13.63 5.93
N VAL A 72 11.65 13.21 5.18
CA VAL A 72 10.43 13.99 5.00
C VAL A 72 9.23 13.15 5.47
N LEU A 73 8.38 13.78 6.28
CA LEU A 73 7.07 13.23 6.67
C LEU A 73 6.00 14.24 6.28
N LEU A 74 5.08 13.82 5.41
CA LEU A 74 3.92 14.61 5.02
C LEU A 74 2.67 14.10 5.75
N THR A 75 1.84 15.01 6.22
CA THR A 75 0.55 14.69 6.78
C THR A 75 -0.56 15.13 5.84
N GLU A 76 -1.35 14.19 5.36
CA GLU A 76 -2.48 14.48 4.49
C GLU A 76 -3.66 15.03 5.31
N LYS A 77 -4.33 16.01 4.75
CA LYS A 77 -5.63 16.51 5.21
C LYS A 77 -6.76 15.74 4.54
N GLU A 78 -6.61 15.50 3.25
CA GLU A 78 -7.53 14.77 2.41
C GLU A 78 -6.71 13.88 1.48
N GLY A 79 -7.06 12.60 1.38
CA GLY A 79 -6.46 11.68 0.43
C GLY A 79 -6.89 11.97 -1.01
N SER A 80 -6.33 11.26 -1.96
CA SER A 80 -6.74 11.37 -3.37
C SER A 80 -8.22 11.00 -3.53
N GLN A 81 -8.93 11.79 -4.33
CA GLN A 81 -10.37 11.63 -4.58
C GLN A 81 -10.63 11.35 -6.05
N THR A 82 -11.44 10.35 -6.31
CA THR A 82 -11.93 10.06 -7.67
C THR A 82 -13.33 10.61 -7.83
N LEU A 83 -13.49 11.56 -8.75
CA LEU A 83 -14.79 12.12 -9.11
C LEU A 83 -15.33 11.37 -10.33
N TYR A 84 -16.52 10.82 -10.18
CA TYR A 84 -17.22 10.14 -11.26
C TYR A 84 -18.11 11.12 -12.03
N GLN A 85 -18.34 10.82 -13.30
CA GLN A 85 -19.29 11.57 -14.11
C GLN A 85 -20.71 11.27 -13.62
N THR A 86 -21.46 12.32 -13.37
CA THR A 86 -22.89 12.23 -13.05
C THR A 86 -23.71 12.85 -14.18
N ASP A 87 -24.83 12.23 -14.51
CA ASP A 87 -25.88 12.83 -15.32
C ASP A 87 -26.92 13.43 -14.37
N SER A 88 -27.26 14.68 -14.62
CA SER A 88 -28.15 15.47 -13.76
C SER A 88 -29.38 15.88 -14.50
N GLN A 89 -30.52 15.32 -14.10
CA GLN A 89 -31.82 15.67 -14.64
C GLN A 89 -32.60 16.55 -13.67
N THR A 90 -33.07 17.67 -14.14
CA THR A 90 -33.88 18.58 -13.34
C THR A 90 -35.26 18.68 -13.98
N ASP A 91 -36.26 18.17 -13.26
CA ASP A 91 -37.67 18.32 -13.63
C ASP A 91 -38.27 19.44 -12.79
N ALA A 92 -38.78 20.46 -13.46
CA ALA A 92 -39.47 21.58 -12.80
C ALA A 92 -40.94 21.59 -13.23
N ASP A 93 -41.85 21.53 -12.26
CA ASP A 93 -43.25 21.71 -12.44
C ASP A 93 -43.76 22.84 -11.54
N GLU A 94 -45.07 23.19 -11.68
CA GLU A 94 -45.68 24.27 -10.89
C GLU A 94 -45.68 24.00 -9.36
N SER A 95 -45.39 22.78 -8.93
CA SER A 95 -45.36 22.36 -7.51
C SER A 95 -43.97 22.29 -6.93
N GLY A 96 -42.90 22.39 -7.72
CA GLY A 96 -41.52 22.37 -7.25
C GLY A 96 -40.50 21.92 -8.29
N SER A 97 -39.24 21.85 -7.90
CA SER A 97 -38.13 21.36 -8.69
C SER A 97 -37.56 20.09 -8.06
N ARG A 98 -37.46 19.00 -8.82
CA ARG A 98 -36.80 17.75 -8.43
C ARG A 98 -35.54 17.59 -9.26
N ARG A 99 -34.43 17.38 -8.58
CA ARG A 99 -33.17 17.06 -9.20
C ARG A 99 -32.81 15.60 -8.91
N THR A 100 -32.45 14.87 -9.94
CA THR A 100 -31.93 13.50 -9.86
C THR A 100 -30.54 13.50 -10.45
N ASP A 101 -29.56 13.02 -9.67
CA ASP A 101 -28.17 12.88 -10.10
C ASP A 101 -27.83 11.39 -10.13
N ASP A 102 -27.57 10.85 -11.33
CA ASP A 102 -27.21 9.45 -11.55
C ASP A 102 -25.75 9.34 -11.99
N THR A 103 -25.01 8.39 -11.43
CA THR A 103 -23.63 8.13 -11.86
C THR A 103 -23.63 7.42 -13.20
N VAL A 104 -22.86 7.93 -14.16
CA VAL A 104 -22.68 7.30 -15.46
C VAL A 104 -21.83 6.04 -15.30
N LEU A 105 -22.42 4.89 -15.60
CA LEU A 105 -21.74 3.60 -15.59
C LEU A 105 -21.29 3.22 -17.00
N ILE A 106 -20.13 2.61 -17.10
CA ILE A 106 -19.59 2.01 -18.32
C ILE A 106 -19.39 0.52 -18.07
N GLU A 107 -19.81 -0.30 -19.05
CA GLU A 107 -19.50 -1.73 -19.05
C GLU A 107 -18.15 -1.98 -19.71
N ASP A 108 -17.30 -2.77 -19.06
CA ASP A 108 -16.07 -3.30 -19.63
C ASP A 108 -16.35 -4.59 -20.43
N GLU A 109 -15.37 -5.04 -21.23
CA GLU A 109 -15.45 -6.28 -22.02
C GLU A 109 -15.83 -7.51 -21.19
N ASN A 110 -15.55 -7.49 -19.90
CA ASN A 110 -15.89 -8.55 -18.93
C ASN A 110 -17.29 -8.38 -18.30
N ARG A 111 -18.13 -7.47 -18.78
CA ARG A 111 -19.43 -7.13 -18.19
C ARG A 111 -19.36 -6.63 -16.75
N THR A 112 -18.25 -6.02 -16.38
CA THR A 112 -18.12 -5.35 -15.09
C THR A 112 -18.51 -3.89 -15.26
N GLU A 113 -19.53 -3.47 -14.51
CA GLU A 113 -19.95 -2.07 -14.48
C GLU A 113 -18.98 -1.26 -13.62
N SER A 114 -18.48 -0.17 -14.16
CA SER A 114 -17.64 0.79 -13.43
C SER A 114 -18.10 2.21 -13.69
N GLY A 115 -17.97 3.08 -12.69
CA GLY A 115 -18.28 4.49 -12.85
C GLY A 115 -17.30 5.17 -13.82
N LEU A 116 -17.81 5.98 -14.74
CA LEU A 116 -16.98 6.78 -15.62
C LEU A 116 -16.22 7.84 -14.79
N VAL A 117 -14.88 7.68 -14.70
CA VAL A 117 -14.05 8.64 -13.98
C VAL A 117 -13.97 9.95 -14.76
N ARG A 118 -14.42 11.02 -14.14
CA ARG A 118 -14.34 12.38 -14.70
C ARG A 118 -13.00 13.02 -14.38
N GLN A 119 -12.55 12.88 -13.14
CA GLN A 119 -11.33 13.51 -12.65
C GLN A 119 -10.81 12.78 -11.43
N THR A 120 -9.48 12.67 -11.30
CA THR A 120 -8.82 12.27 -10.08
C THR A 120 -8.12 13.50 -9.49
N LEU A 121 -8.48 13.86 -8.26
CA LEU A 121 -7.82 14.92 -7.50
C LEU A 121 -6.69 14.29 -6.68
N GLY A 122 -5.53 14.93 -6.68
CA GLY A 122 -4.42 14.54 -5.82
C GLY A 122 -4.70 14.81 -4.33
N PRO A 123 -3.88 14.26 -3.43
CA PRO A 123 -4.00 14.49 -1.99
C PRO A 123 -3.76 15.97 -1.64
N VAL A 124 -4.43 16.42 -0.59
CA VAL A 124 -4.22 17.74 0.01
C VAL A 124 -3.46 17.56 1.32
N TYR A 125 -2.35 18.23 1.46
CA TYR A 125 -1.51 18.14 2.65
C TYR A 125 -1.93 19.14 3.73
N ARG A 126 -1.73 18.77 4.99
CA ARG A 126 -1.98 19.60 6.17
C ARG A 126 -0.70 20.21 6.71
N GLY A 127 0.41 19.48 6.65
CA GLY A 127 1.68 19.90 7.18
C GLY A 127 2.81 18.96 6.79
N ALA A 128 4.04 19.45 6.99
CA ALA A 128 5.25 18.69 6.74
C ALA A 128 6.25 18.83 7.89
N VAL A 129 6.90 17.72 8.25
CA VAL A 129 8.04 17.70 9.18
C VAL A 129 9.25 17.20 8.39
N ILE A 130 10.32 17.97 8.40
CA ILE A 130 11.55 17.67 7.68
C ILE A 130 12.70 17.59 8.69
N LEU A 131 13.38 16.47 8.71
CA LEU A 131 14.65 16.32 9.43
C LEU A 131 15.78 16.51 8.41
N CYS A 132 16.71 17.41 8.70
CA CYS A 132 17.79 17.79 7.79
C CYS A 132 19.08 17.98 8.58
N GLN A 133 20.18 17.37 8.15
CA GLN A 133 21.47 17.54 8.83
C GLN A 133 21.96 18.98 8.81
N GLY A 134 21.74 19.70 7.71
CA GLY A 134 22.16 21.08 7.52
C GLY A 134 21.22 22.13 8.09
N ALA A 135 20.20 21.76 8.87
CA ALA A 135 19.20 22.68 9.39
C ALA A 135 19.72 23.74 10.38
N ASP A 136 21.00 23.68 10.79
CA ASP A 136 21.67 24.76 11.56
C ASP A 136 21.92 26.01 10.70
N ASP A 137 22.08 25.83 9.39
CA ASP A 137 22.27 26.96 8.47
C ASP A 137 20.89 27.54 8.10
N PRO A 138 20.63 28.81 8.43
CA PRO A 138 19.37 29.46 8.07
C PRO A 138 19.08 29.49 6.56
N THR A 139 20.14 29.53 5.72
CA THR A 139 20.01 29.54 4.26
C THR A 139 19.50 28.19 3.76
N VAL A 140 20.07 27.09 4.26
CA VAL A 140 19.63 25.73 3.95
C VAL A 140 18.19 25.52 4.41
N LYS A 141 17.91 25.94 5.65
CA LYS A 141 16.55 25.83 6.20
C LYS A 141 15.51 26.57 5.35
N LEU A 142 15.83 27.78 4.90
CA LEU A 142 14.94 28.55 4.04
C LEU A 142 14.75 27.89 2.69
N ALA A 143 15.83 27.41 2.05
CA ALA A 143 15.76 26.73 0.77
C ALA A 143 14.89 25.46 0.84
N VAL A 144 15.03 24.66 1.91
CA VAL A 144 14.20 23.47 2.17
C VAL A 144 12.73 23.84 2.31
N VAL A 145 12.40 24.84 3.13
CA VAL A 145 11.02 25.32 3.31
C VAL A 145 10.41 25.77 1.99
N GLU A 146 11.17 26.53 1.19
CA GLU A 146 10.69 27.07 -0.07
C GLU A 146 10.46 25.99 -1.12
N ALA A 147 11.35 25.00 -1.21
CA ALA A 147 11.20 23.84 -2.09
C ALA A 147 9.94 23.03 -1.74
N VAL A 148 9.72 22.72 -0.46
CA VAL A 148 8.55 21.96 -0.02
C VAL A 148 7.26 22.74 -0.25
N ARG A 149 7.23 24.04 0.00
CA ARG A 149 6.08 24.90 -0.31
C ARG A 149 5.68 24.85 -1.78
N CYS A 150 6.65 24.92 -2.67
CA CYS A 150 6.38 24.89 -4.12
C CYS A 150 5.74 23.58 -4.58
N VAL A 151 6.10 22.45 -3.97
CA VAL A 151 5.62 21.13 -4.37
C VAL A 151 4.28 20.77 -3.70
N THR A 152 4.14 21.10 -2.41
CA THR A 152 3.00 20.67 -1.60
C THR A 152 1.88 21.70 -1.50
N GLY A 153 2.18 22.98 -1.79
CA GLY A 153 1.25 24.08 -1.57
C GLY A 153 1.06 24.49 -0.11
N LEU A 154 1.85 23.93 0.82
CA LEU A 154 1.79 24.26 2.24
C LEU A 154 2.27 25.69 2.52
N GLY A 155 1.68 26.31 3.55
CA GLY A 155 2.23 27.55 4.10
C GLY A 155 3.53 27.31 4.88
N ALA A 156 4.37 28.34 5.00
CA ALA A 156 5.62 28.20 5.76
C ALA A 156 5.38 27.89 7.27
N ASP A 157 4.25 28.28 7.79
CA ASP A 157 3.78 28.02 9.15
C ASP A 157 3.37 26.55 9.37
N GLN A 158 3.13 25.82 8.28
CA GLN A 158 2.76 24.40 8.28
C GLN A 158 3.96 23.46 8.03
N ILE A 159 5.15 24.03 7.84
CA ILE A 159 6.38 23.30 7.56
C ILE A 159 7.36 23.46 8.71
N SER A 160 7.73 22.35 9.33
CA SER A 160 8.71 22.34 10.42
C SER A 160 10.01 21.68 9.95
N VAL A 161 11.11 22.43 9.92
CA VAL A 161 12.44 21.90 9.60
C VAL A 161 13.26 21.83 10.87
N GLN A 162 13.70 20.63 11.23
CA GLN A 162 14.46 20.32 12.42
C GLN A 162 15.80 19.67 12.05
N LYS A 163 16.78 19.83 12.93
CA LYS A 163 18.07 19.16 12.78
C LYS A 163 17.92 17.68 13.08
N MET A 164 18.58 16.86 12.25
CA MET A 164 18.75 15.43 12.48
C MET A 164 19.88 15.19 13.49
#